data_11a3d7aa0828399cd82fcc693a06b524
#
_entry.id   11a3d7aa0828399cd82fcc693a06b524
#
_cell.length_a   1.000
_cell.length_b   1.000
_cell.length_c   1.000
_cell.angle_alpha   90.00
_cell.angle_beta   90.00
_cell.angle_gamma   90.00
#
_symmetry.space_group_name_H-M   'P 1'
#
loop_
_entity.id
_entity.type
_entity.pdbx_description
1 polymer ?
#
loop_
_entity_poly.entity_id
_entity_poly.type
_entity_poly.pdbx_seq_one_letter_code
_entity_poly.pdbx_strand_id
1 'polypeptide(L)'
;KEKIRSYPAENVIATMDTHGENYMDTQEGRNLPVMHCIRGTQGWQLQADIAELLRHAKIYEKPSFGSMELAEELKKLSEKEEIELELVGLCTDICVVSNALLLKAAMPEVKISVDAACCAGVTAEKHRAALETMRSCQIHVVND
;
A
#
# COMPACT_ATOMS: atom_id res chain seq x y z
N LYS A 1 -2.31 7.52 -12.00
CA LYS A 1 -2.22 6.79 -13.28
C LYS A 1 -0.89 7.06 -13.98
N GLU A 2 -0.47 8.34 -14.10
CA GLU A 2 0.80 8.71 -14.74
C GLU A 2 1.99 8.09 -14.02
N LYS A 3 2.00 8.10 -12.71
CA LYS A 3 3.03 7.44 -11.89
C LYS A 3 3.15 5.94 -12.23
N ILE A 4 2.05 5.20 -12.36
CA ILE A 4 2.09 3.79 -12.76
C ILE A 4 2.71 3.63 -14.15
N ARG A 5 2.34 4.50 -15.10
CA ARG A 5 2.89 4.46 -16.48
C ARG A 5 4.37 4.83 -16.57
N SER A 6 4.91 5.53 -15.58
CA SER A 6 6.33 5.92 -15.55
C SER A 6 7.29 4.79 -15.18
N TYR A 7 6.75 3.64 -14.73
CA TYR A 7 7.52 2.44 -14.41
C TYR A 7 7.31 1.35 -15.45
N PRO A 8 8.31 0.50 -15.72
CA PRO A 8 8.11 -0.76 -16.43
C PRO A 8 7.08 -1.62 -15.71
N ALA A 9 6.21 -2.31 -16.46
CA ALA A 9 5.09 -3.04 -15.87
C ALA A 9 5.53 -4.14 -14.87
N GLU A 10 6.69 -4.75 -15.12
CA GLU A 10 7.31 -5.76 -14.25
C GLU A 10 7.79 -5.20 -12.91
N ASN A 11 7.98 -3.88 -12.81
CA ASN A 11 8.38 -3.19 -11.59
C ASN A 11 7.19 -2.59 -10.82
N VAL A 12 5.97 -2.85 -11.29
CA VAL A 12 4.76 -2.38 -10.62
C VAL A 12 4.12 -3.52 -9.85
N ILE A 13 3.91 -3.28 -8.57
CA ILE A 13 3.24 -4.21 -7.64
C ILE A 13 2.06 -3.48 -7.01
N ALA A 14 0.97 -4.18 -6.77
CA ALA A 14 -0.19 -3.62 -6.08
C ALA A 14 -0.58 -4.47 -4.86
N THR A 15 -1.18 -3.81 -3.88
CA THR A 15 -1.88 -4.48 -2.77
C THR A 15 -3.35 -4.15 -2.83
N MET A 16 -4.20 -5.12 -2.53
CA MET A 16 -5.64 -4.96 -2.43
C MET A 16 -6.11 -5.33 -1.04
N ASP A 17 -6.84 -4.43 -0.43
CA ASP A 17 -7.57 -4.74 0.80
C ASP A 17 -8.64 -5.79 0.51
N THR A 18 -8.66 -6.89 1.27
CA THR A 18 -9.49 -8.05 0.94
C THR A 18 -10.01 -8.72 2.21
N HIS A 19 -11.31 -8.58 2.43
CA HIS A 19 -11.99 -9.17 3.58
C HIS A 19 -12.90 -10.33 3.16
N GLY A 20 -13.17 -11.23 4.09
CA GLY A 20 -14.16 -12.28 3.95
C GLY A 20 -15.56 -11.82 4.36
N GLU A 21 -16.57 -12.64 4.07
CA GLU A 21 -17.96 -12.39 4.46
C GLU A 21 -18.14 -12.27 5.98
N ASN A 22 -17.22 -12.86 6.75
CA ASN A 22 -17.18 -12.78 8.22
C ASN A 22 -16.51 -11.50 8.74
N TYR A 23 -16.34 -10.46 7.92
CA TYR A 23 -15.69 -9.20 8.31
C TYR A 23 -16.19 -8.65 9.64
N MET A 24 -17.52 -8.65 9.86
CA MET A 24 -18.14 -8.13 11.09
C MET A 24 -17.74 -8.91 12.36
N ASP A 25 -17.28 -10.15 12.22
CA ASP A 25 -16.80 -10.98 13.34
C ASP A 25 -15.32 -10.76 13.64
N THR A 26 -14.61 -10.02 12.79
CA THR A 26 -13.19 -9.69 12.99
C THR A 26 -13.02 -8.56 14.00
N GLN A 27 -11.79 -8.37 14.49
CA GLN A 27 -11.48 -7.22 15.35
C GLN A 27 -11.67 -5.90 14.59
N GLU A 28 -11.27 -5.85 13.31
CA GLU A 28 -11.45 -4.67 12.48
C GLU A 28 -12.92 -4.35 12.26
N GLY A 29 -13.75 -5.36 11.94
CA GLY A 29 -15.18 -5.18 11.77
C GLY A 29 -15.91 -4.72 13.03
N ARG A 30 -15.43 -5.13 14.22
CA ARG A 30 -15.96 -4.61 15.50
C ARG A 30 -15.59 -3.15 15.75
N ASN A 31 -14.40 -2.72 15.31
CA ASN A 31 -13.92 -1.34 15.47
C ASN A 31 -14.48 -0.41 14.39
N LEU A 32 -14.67 -0.92 13.17
CA LEU A 32 -15.25 -0.22 12.03
C LEU A 32 -16.39 -1.07 11.45
N PRO A 33 -17.62 -0.97 11.97
CA PRO A 33 -18.73 -1.82 11.57
C PRO A 33 -19.32 -1.41 10.20
N VAL A 34 -18.47 -1.29 9.19
CA VAL A 34 -18.81 -0.95 7.82
C VAL A 34 -18.19 -1.99 6.89
N MET A 35 -19.01 -2.88 6.36
CA MET A 35 -18.53 -3.87 5.39
C MET A 35 -17.94 -3.17 4.18
N HIS A 36 -16.70 -3.48 3.85
CA HIS A 36 -15.98 -2.93 2.69
C HIS A 36 -14.98 -3.97 2.18
N CYS A 37 -14.56 -3.83 0.95
CA CYS A 37 -13.57 -4.68 0.29
C CYS A 37 -13.82 -6.19 0.48
N ILE A 38 -15.10 -6.59 0.54
CA ILE A 38 -15.46 -8.01 0.65
C ILE A 38 -15.16 -8.69 -0.69
N ARG A 39 -14.35 -9.74 -0.65
CA ARG A 39 -13.92 -10.51 -1.81
C ARG A 39 -15.09 -10.85 -2.74
N GLY A 40 -14.92 -10.60 -4.04
CA GLY A 40 -15.91 -10.90 -5.06
C GLY A 40 -17.02 -9.85 -5.23
N THR A 41 -17.10 -8.83 -4.36
CA THR A 41 -18.05 -7.73 -4.52
C THR A 41 -17.52 -6.62 -5.44
N GLN A 42 -18.40 -5.77 -5.95
CA GLN A 42 -18.00 -4.60 -6.73
C GLN A 42 -17.11 -3.64 -5.92
N GLY A 43 -17.39 -3.47 -4.63
CA GLY A 43 -16.60 -2.60 -3.75
C GLY A 43 -15.19 -3.11 -3.44
N TRP A 44 -14.90 -4.36 -3.74
CA TRP A 44 -13.56 -4.93 -3.65
C TRP A 44 -12.73 -4.71 -4.92
N GLN A 45 -13.37 -4.54 -6.07
CA GLN A 45 -12.67 -4.40 -7.34
C GLN A 45 -11.89 -3.10 -7.42
N LEU A 46 -10.73 -3.13 -8.05
CA LEU A 46 -9.99 -1.93 -8.39
C LEU A 46 -10.79 -1.06 -9.36
N GLN A 47 -10.62 0.24 -9.27
CA GLN A 47 -11.18 1.17 -10.24
C GLN A 47 -10.72 0.78 -11.66
N ALA A 48 -11.65 0.75 -12.64
CA ALA A 48 -11.43 0.14 -13.96
C ALA A 48 -10.16 0.60 -14.67
N ASP A 49 -9.86 1.91 -14.67
CA ASP A 49 -8.67 2.45 -15.33
C ASP A 49 -7.36 2.06 -14.59
N ILE A 50 -7.44 1.82 -13.28
CA ILE A 50 -6.30 1.33 -12.49
C ILE A 50 -6.13 -0.17 -12.75
N ALA A 51 -7.21 -0.93 -12.75
CA ALA A 51 -7.18 -2.36 -13.07
C ALA A 51 -6.54 -2.64 -14.44
N GLU A 52 -6.86 -1.82 -15.44
CA GLU A 52 -6.26 -1.95 -16.78
C GLU A 52 -4.75 -1.68 -16.76
N LEU A 53 -4.29 -0.69 -15.99
CA LEU A 53 -2.87 -0.40 -15.84
C LEU A 53 -2.11 -1.49 -15.08
N LEU A 54 -2.79 -2.19 -14.19
CA LEU A 54 -2.23 -3.22 -13.32
C LEU A 54 -2.44 -4.65 -13.84
N ARG A 55 -2.96 -4.83 -15.07
CA ARG A 55 -3.30 -6.15 -15.62
C ARG A 55 -2.15 -7.16 -15.66
N HIS A 56 -0.92 -6.69 -15.66
CA HIS A 56 0.31 -7.50 -15.64
C HIS A 56 1.08 -7.38 -14.33
N ALA A 57 0.62 -6.53 -13.41
CA ALA A 57 1.24 -6.35 -12.12
C ALA A 57 0.94 -7.54 -11.19
N LYS A 58 1.89 -7.86 -10.32
CA LYS A 58 1.61 -8.78 -9.22
C LYS A 58 0.75 -8.08 -8.19
N ILE A 59 -0.35 -8.70 -7.79
CA ILE A 59 -1.28 -8.16 -6.80
C ILE A 59 -1.26 -9.03 -5.55
N TYR A 60 -1.05 -8.41 -4.39
CA TYR A 60 -1.14 -9.04 -3.08
C TYR A 60 -2.46 -8.67 -2.41
N GLU A 61 -3.30 -9.66 -2.18
CA GLU A 61 -4.50 -9.49 -1.39
C GLU A 61 -4.14 -9.52 0.10
N LYS A 62 -4.45 -8.47 0.81
CA LYS A 62 -4.10 -8.34 2.22
C LYS A 62 -5.35 -8.28 3.10
N PRO A 63 -5.42 -9.04 4.20
CA PRO A 63 -6.57 -9.04 5.11
C PRO A 63 -6.51 -7.91 6.14
N SER A 64 -5.48 -7.07 6.10
CA SER A 64 -5.23 -5.99 7.05
C SER A 64 -4.45 -4.86 6.36
N PHE A 65 -4.00 -3.88 7.10
CA PHE A 65 -3.43 -2.63 6.61
C PHE A 65 -2.09 -2.81 5.90
N GLY A 66 -1.20 -3.62 6.44
CA GLY A 66 0.09 -3.98 5.84
C GLY A 66 0.08 -5.39 5.24
N SER A 67 0.91 -5.62 4.21
CA SER A 67 1.08 -6.92 3.56
C SER A 67 2.38 -7.58 4.00
N MET A 68 2.29 -8.57 4.87
CA MET A 68 3.44 -9.38 5.28
C MET A 68 4.04 -10.15 4.11
N GLU A 69 3.20 -10.72 3.24
CA GLU A 69 3.63 -11.47 2.06
C GLU A 69 4.48 -10.61 1.13
N LEU A 70 4.03 -9.37 0.84
CA LEU A 70 4.81 -8.40 0.07
C LEU A 70 6.16 -8.11 0.73
N ALA A 71 6.16 -7.86 2.04
CA ALA A 71 7.39 -7.54 2.77
C ALA A 71 8.41 -8.69 2.73
N GLU A 72 7.96 -9.92 2.92
CA GLU A 72 8.81 -11.12 2.84
C GLU A 72 9.38 -11.34 1.44
N GLU A 73 8.59 -11.11 0.41
CA GLU A 73 9.04 -11.29 -0.97
C GLU A 73 10.05 -10.21 -1.38
N LEU A 74 9.76 -8.94 -1.08
CA LEU A 74 10.69 -7.85 -1.39
C LEU A 74 11.98 -7.97 -0.58
N LYS A 75 11.93 -8.46 0.64
CA LYS A 75 13.12 -8.77 1.41
C LYS A 75 14.00 -9.81 0.72
N LYS A 76 13.42 -10.91 0.23
CA LYS A 76 14.15 -11.94 -0.53
C LYS A 76 14.73 -11.39 -1.83
N LEU A 77 14.05 -10.43 -2.45
CA LEU A 77 14.54 -9.76 -3.66
C LEU A 77 15.74 -8.87 -3.32
N SER A 78 15.64 -8.05 -2.27
CA SER A 78 16.72 -7.15 -1.84
C SER A 78 18.01 -7.86 -1.41
N GLU A 79 17.93 -9.15 -1.06
CA GLU A 79 19.10 -9.97 -0.77
C GLU A 79 19.86 -10.41 -2.04
N LYS A 80 19.24 -10.28 -3.22
CA LYS A 80 19.77 -10.72 -4.51
C LYS A 80 20.18 -9.59 -5.43
N GLU A 81 19.50 -8.48 -5.30
CA GLU A 81 19.71 -7.30 -6.14
C GLU A 81 19.42 -6.00 -5.37
N GLU A 82 20.02 -4.92 -5.81
CA GLU A 82 19.74 -3.59 -5.26
C GLU A 82 18.37 -3.11 -5.74
N ILE A 83 17.50 -2.74 -4.79
CA ILE A 83 16.16 -2.24 -5.07
C ILE A 83 15.91 -0.90 -4.39
N GLU A 84 15.08 -0.08 -5.00
CA GLU A 84 14.46 1.10 -4.38
C GLU A 84 12.94 0.95 -4.47
N LEU A 85 12.21 1.44 -3.47
CA LEU A 85 10.76 1.33 -3.42
C LEU A 85 10.12 2.71 -3.41
N GLU A 86 9.10 2.91 -4.24
CA GLU A 86 8.22 4.06 -4.19
C GLU A 86 6.78 3.61 -3.95
N LEU A 87 6.17 4.14 -2.89
CA LEU A 87 4.80 3.84 -2.50
C LEU A 87 3.86 4.98 -2.91
N VAL A 88 2.70 4.59 -3.43
CA VAL A 88 1.58 5.48 -3.75
C VAL A 88 0.26 4.81 -3.41
N GLY A 89 -0.80 5.57 -3.26
CA GLY A 89 -2.16 5.02 -3.12
C GLY A 89 -2.93 5.53 -1.91
N LEU A 90 -3.87 4.72 -1.46
CA LEU A 90 -4.86 5.06 -0.43
C LEU A 90 -4.94 3.97 0.65
N CYS A 91 -5.23 4.33 1.87
CA CYS A 91 -5.13 5.68 2.43
C CYS A 91 -3.74 5.92 2.98
N THR A 92 -3.24 7.16 2.87
CA THR A 92 -1.90 7.55 3.38
C THR A 92 -1.72 7.18 4.84
N ASP A 93 -2.74 7.47 5.65
CA ASP A 93 -2.78 7.29 7.11
C ASP A 93 -3.19 5.88 7.57
N ILE A 94 -3.41 4.96 6.64
CA ILE A 94 -3.79 3.57 6.94
C ILE A 94 -2.85 2.60 6.21
N CYS A 95 -3.19 2.22 4.98
CA CYS A 95 -2.46 1.19 4.25
C CYS A 95 -1.07 1.64 3.79
N VAL A 96 -0.92 2.90 3.35
CA VAL A 96 0.37 3.39 2.85
C VAL A 96 1.40 3.46 3.99
N VAL A 97 1.08 4.13 5.10
CA VAL A 97 2.00 4.22 6.26
C VAL A 97 2.29 2.84 6.85
N SER A 98 1.28 1.96 6.93
CA SER A 98 1.47 0.60 7.46
C SER A 98 2.44 -0.22 6.61
N ASN A 99 2.30 -0.20 5.28
CA ASN A 99 3.24 -0.89 4.40
C ASN A 99 4.62 -0.22 4.41
N ALA A 100 4.68 1.11 4.40
CA ALA A 100 5.95 1.84 4.41
C ALA A 100 6.79 1.49 5.65
N LEU A 101 6.19 1.50 6.84
CA LEU A 101 6.86 1.15 8.09
C LEU A 101 7.23 -0.33 8.16
N LEU A 102 6.34 -1.22 7.70
CA LEU A 102 6.60 -2.66 7.63
C LEU A 102 7.79 -2.96 6.72
N LEU A 103 7.82 -2.38 5.52
CA LEU A 103 8.90 -2.53 4.56
C LEU A 103 10.21 -1.95 5.10
N LYS A 104 10.16 -0.80 5.77
CA LYS A 104 11.34 -0.19 6.40
C LYS A 104 11.90 -1.06 7.53
N ALA A 105 11.04 -1.69 8.32
CA ALA A 105 11.46 -2.62 9.36
C ALA A 105 12.05 -3.91 8.79
N ALA A 106 11.48 -4.43 7.70
CA ALA A 106 11.96 -5.65 7.05
C ALA A 106 13.29 -5.44 6.29
N MET A 107 13.51 -4.23 5.77
CA MET A 107 14.63 -3.87 4.89
C MET A 107 15.18 -2.48 5.27
N PRO A 108 15.89 -2.33 6.39
CA PRO A 108 16.29 -1.03 6.93
C PRO A 108 17.23 -0.23 5.99
N GLU A 109 18.00 -0.91 5.15
CA GLU A 109 18.96 -0.28 4.23
C GLU A 109 18.36 0.05 2.86
N VAL A 110 17.19 -0.50 2.52
CA VAL A 110 16.52 -0.19 1.26
C VAL A 110 15.97 1.23 1.30
N LYS A 111 16.20 1.97 0.24
CA LYS A 111 15.63 3.31 0.07
C LYS A 111 14.15 3.18 -0.23
N ILE A 112 13.34 3.77 0.65
CA ILE A 112 11.88 3.79 0.52
C ILE A 112 11.42 5.23 0.40
N SER A 113 10.57 5.50 -0.58
CA SER A 113 9.95 6.80 -0.80
C SER A 113 8.42 6.68 -0.88
N VAL A 114 7.74 7.78 -0.59
CA VAL A 114 6.28 7.93 -0.76
C VAL A 114 6.04 9.21 -1.56
N ASP A 115 5.33 9.09 -2.67
CA ASP A 115 4.90 10.27 -3.45
C ASP A 115 3.59 10.81 -2.90
N ALA A 116 3.69 11.89 -2.13
CA ALA A 116 2.56 12.49 -1.42
C ALA A 116 1.46 12.99 -2.39
N ALA A 117 1.84 13.53 -3.56
CA ALA A 117 0.88 13.96 -4.58
C ALA A 117 0.09 12.79 -5.20
N CYS A 118 0.57 11.56 -5.03
CA CYS A 118 -0.09 10.33 -5.48
C CYS A 118 -0.74 9.55 -4.33
N CYS A 119 -0.89 10.17 -3.17
CA CYS A 119 -1.53 9.61 -1.98
C CYS A 119 -2.67 10.52 -1.49
N ALA A 120 -3.63 9.92 -0.79
CA ALA A 120 -4.64 10.66 -0.05
C ALA A 120 -5.01 9.94 1.25
N GLY A 121 -5.16 10.69 2.32
CA GLY A 121 -5.62 10.18 3.62
C GLY A 121 -7.13 10.32 3.79
N VAL A 122 -7.65 9.75 4.87
CA VAL A 122 -9.07 9.89 5.24
C VAL A 122 -9.44 11.37 5.45
N THR A 123 -8.52 12.17 5.98
CA THR A 123 -8.59 13.62 6.04
C THR A 123 -7.24 14.24 5.69
N ALA A 124 -7.22 15.51 5.27
CA ALA A 124 -5.97 16.21 4.99
C ALA A 124 -5.04 16.29 6.21
N GLU A 125 -5.60 16.36 7.42
CA GLU A 125 -4.84 16.36 8.68
C GLU A 125 -4.16 15.01 8.91
N LYS A 126 -4.91 13.91 8.77
CA LYS A 126 -4.38 12.54 8.93
C LYS A 126 -3.33 12.22 7.87
N HIS A 127 -3.55 12.67 6.63
CA HIS A 127 -2.57 12.57 5.55
C HIS A 127 -1.24 13.19 5.96
N ARG A 128 -1.24 14.48 6.39
CA ARG A 128 -0.03 15.15 6.85
C ARG A 128 0.64 14.48 8.03
N ALA A 129 -0.15 14.05 9.03
CA ALA A 129 0.38 13.34 10.20
C ALA A 129 1.10 12.03 9.81
N ALA A 130 0.54 11.27 8.86
CA ALA A 130 1.16 10.06 8.36
C ALA A 130 2.46 10.35 7.60
N LEU A 131 2.50 11.39 6.77
CA LEU A 131 3.73 11.81 6.07
C LEU A 131 4.82 12.21 7.07
N GLU A 132 4.50 12.96 8.13
CA GLU A 132 5.45 13.30 9.18
C GLU A 132 5.96 12.07 9.94
N THR A 133 5.09 11.10 10.22
CA THR A 133 5.49 9.83 10.82
C THR A 133 6.49 9.09 9.92
N MET A 134 6.21 9.02 8.62
CA MET A 134 7.10 8.38 7.66
C MET A 134 8.46 9.09 7.55
N ARG A 135 8.49 10.43 7.54
CA ARG A 135 9.74 11.21 7.58
C ARG A 135 10.55 10.89 8.83
N SER A 136 9.91 10.85 10.00
CA SER A 136 10.57 10.51 11.28
C SER A 136 11.19 9.10 11.25
N CYS A 137 10.60 8.18 10.47
CA CYS A 137 11.09 6.83 10.25
C CYS A 137 12.05 6.71 9.04
N GLN A 138 12.59 7.82 8.54
CA GLN A 138 13.56 7.87 7.45
C GLN A 138 13.03 7.34 6.10
N ILE A 139 11.73 7.49 5.87
CA ILE A 139 11.10 7.28 4.57
C ILE A 139 11.07 8.62 3.85
N HIS A 140 11.52 8.64 2.60
CA HIS A 140 11.58 9.87 1.80
C HIS A 140 10.18 10.25 1.30
N VAL A 141 9.67 11.41 1.74
CA VAL A 141 8.42 11.95 1.22
C VAL A 141 8.75 12.95 0.13
N VAL A 142 8.20 12.72 -1.06
CA VAL A 142 8.39 13.57 -2.24
C VAL A 142 7.06 14.16 -2.69
N ASN A 143 7.12 15.28 -3.41
CA ASN A 143 5.94 15.96 -4.01
C ASN A 143 4.82 16.32 -2.98
N ASP A 144 5.20 16.72 -1.76
CA ASP A 144 4.31 17.17 -0.70
C ASP A 144 3.98 18.65 -0.83
#